data_a547535fa8f087e89fc596a27dfdc729
#
_entry.id   a547535fa8f087e89fc596a27dfdc729
#
_cell.length_a   1.000
_cell.length_b   1.000
_cell.length_c   1.000
_cell.angle_alpha   90.00
_cell.angle_beta   90.00
_cell.angle_gamma   90.00
#
_symmetry.space_group_name_H-M   'P 1'
#
loop_
_entity.id
_entity.type
_entity.pdbx_description
1 polymer ?
#
loop_
_entity_poly.entity_id
_entity_poly.type
_entity_poly.pdbx_seq_one_letter_code
_entity_poly.pdbx_strand_id
1 'polypeptide(L)'
;DLGLLDFSSDLDGLLDRSMSHFRSTYVNEYFELCGTRCVNSSETIRICGDKARTTLSLAKNGVDQPDARLALGPGSSLEAMESMGYPVVMKPVIGSWGRFVSKISDRDAAEAVVEHKSKLGGFQHSAFYLQDYVEKNGGDIRAFVVGDETICAINRVSDHWITNTARGGSVTNCPVTEEMNDICQRAREAVNGDLVAVDLFEREGRYLVNEVNHTMEFKNSIEPTGVDIAGSIVDHFMECTRR
;
A
#
# COMPACT_ATOMS: atom_id res chain seq x y z
N ASP A 1 -25.72 -10.66 2.88
CA ASP A 1 -26.32 -9.49 3.53
C ASP A 1 -25.82 -9.39 4.96
N LEU A 2 -25.56 -8.19 5.43
CA LEU A 2 -25.23 -7.87 6.82
C LEU A 2 -26.44 -7.21 7.47
N GLY A 3 -26.91 -7.78 8.58
CA GLY A 3 -28.00 -7.18 9.35
C GLY A 3 -27.49 -6.02 10.19
N LEU A 4 -27.62 -4.78 9.70
CA LEU A 4 -27.01 -3.61 10.33
C LEU A 4 -27.48 -3.28 11.75
N LEU A 5 -28.53 -3.96 12.23
CA LEU A 5 -29.04 -3.82 13.59
C LEU A 5 -28.93 -5.10 14.43
N ASP A 6 -28.31 -6.15 13.86
CA ASP A 6 -28.02 -7.41 14.54
C ASP A 6 -26.50 -7.60 14.58
N PHE A 7 -25.91 -7.38 15.75
CA PHE A 7 -24.47 -7.49 15.98
C PHE A 7 -24.12 -8.83 16.61
N SER A 8 -24.59 -9.92 16.03
CA SER A 8 -24.23 -11.28 16.44
C SER A 8 -23.33 -11.96 15.42
N SER A 9 -22.35 -12.71 15.90
CA SER A 9 -21.45 -13.51 15.08
C SER A 9 -21.00 -14.74 15.85
N ASP A 10 -21.07 -15.90 15.21
CA ASP A 10 -20.53 -17.17 15.72
C ASP A 10 -19.11 -17.44 15.25
N LEU A 11 -18.46 -16.43 14.61
CA LEU A 11 -17.08 -16.56 14.11
C LEU A 11 -16.06 -16.28 15.21
N ASP A 12 -15.07 -17.14 15.37
CA ASP A 12 -13.93 -16.92 16.24
C ASP A 12 -12.98 -15.84 15.69
N GLY A 13 -12.91 -15.70 14.38
CA GLY A 13 -12.11 -14.68 13.69
C GLY A 13 -12.49 -14.51 12.22
N LEU A 14 -12.04 -13.42 11.62
CA LEU A 14 -12.23 -13.10 10.21
C LEU A 14 -10.88 -12.80 9.55
N LEU A 15 -10.49 -13.60 8.57
CA LEU A 15 -9.39 -13.30 7.65
C LEU A 15 -9.99 -12.77 6.34
N ASP A 16 -9.98 -11.46 6.16
CA ASP A 16 -10.51 -10.84 4.94
C ASP A 16 -9.48 -10.81 3.81
N ARG A 17 -9.85 -11.41 2.69
CA ARG A 17 -9.08 -11.45 1.45
C ARG A 17 -9.82 -10.77 0.29
N SER A 18 -10.74 -9.85 0.60
CA SER A 18 -11.53 -9.12 -0.40
C SER A 18 -10.65 -8.24 -1.27
N MET A 19 -10.89 -8.26 -2.58
CA MET A 19 -10.21 -7.40 -3.55
C MET A 19 -10.73 -5.96 -3.57
N SER A 20 -11.87 -5.71 -2.96
CA SER A 20 -12.52 -4.41 -2.93
C SER A 20 -12.29 -3.73 -1.59
N HIS A 21 -11.51 -2.67 -1.58
CA HIS A 21 -11.29 -1.83 -0.39
C HIS A 21 -12.61 -1.42 0.29
N PHE A 22 -13.61 -0.97 -0.48
CA PHE A 22 -14.91 -0.59 0.06
C PHE A 22 -15.62 -1.74 0.79
N ARG A 23 -15.70 -2.92 0.15
CA ARG A 23 -16.35 -4.09 0.75
C ARG A 23 -15.59 -4.58 1.97
N SER A 24 -14.27 -4.64 1.88
CA SER A 24 -13.37 -5.02 2.94
C SER A 24 -13.59 -4.15 4.19
N THR A 25 -13.64 -2.83 4.03
CA THR A 25 -13.87 -1.91 5.14
C THR A 25 -15.18 -2.18 5.86
N TYR A 26 -16.31 -2.25 5.14
CA TYR A 26 -17.62 -2.49 5.77
C TYR A 26 -17.76 -3.87 6.40
N VAL A 27 -17.20 -4.90 5.76
CA VAL A 27 -17.25 -6.26 6.32
C VAL A 27 -16.47 -6.33 7.63
N ASN A 28 -15.27 -5.80 7.65
CA ASN A 28 -14.45 -5.83 8.87
C ASN A 28 -15.05 -4.96 9.97
N GLU A 29 -15.51 -3.74 9.68
CA GLU A 29 -16.19 -2.89 10.66
C GLU A 29 -17.41 -3.59 11.29
N TYR A 30 -18.23 -4.26 10.49
CA TYR A 30 -19.39 -5.01 10.99
C TYR A 30 -18.96 -6.13 11.94
N PHE A 31 -18.00 -6.98 11.54
CA PHE A 31 -17.59 -8.11 12.36
C PHE A 31 -16.85 -7.67 13.62
N GLU A 32 -16.09 -6.58 13.58
CA GLU A 32 -15.49 -5.98 14.78
C GLU A 32 -16.55 -5.50 15.78
N LEU A 33 -17.65 -4.90 15.29
CA LEU A 33 -18.80 -4.54 16.14
C LEU A 33 -19.50 -5.76 16.75
N CYS A 34 -19.45 -6.92 16.07
CA CYS A 34 -19.92 -8.20 16.62
C CYS A 34 -18.93 -8.82 17.63
N GLY A 35 -17.78 -8.18 17.89
CA GLY A 35 -16.76 -8.72 18.77
C GLY A 35 -15.83 -9.76 18.13
N THR A 36 -15.90 -9.95 16.81
CA THR A 36 -15.06 -10.88 16.07
C THR A 36 -13.67 -10.26 15.82
N ARG A 37 -12.60 -11.00 16.10
CA ARG A 37 -11.24 -10.56 15.75
C ARG A 37 -11.05 -10.58 14.24
N CYS A 38 -10.79 -9.42 13.65
CA CYS A 38 -10.49 -9.29 12.22
C CYS A 38 -8.97 -9.16 12.00
N VAL A 39 -8.44 -9.86 11.01
CA VAL A 39 -7.02 -9.81 10.59
C VAL A 39 -6.98 -9.54 9.07
N ASN A 40 -6.59 -8.35 8.65
CA ASN A 40 -6.29 -7.13 9.42
C ASN A 40 -7.56 -6.45 9.97
N SER A 41 -7.35 -5.50 10.90
CA SER A 41 -8.44 -4.66 11.41
C SER A 41 -9.01 -3.71 10.36
N SER A 42 -10.24 -3.23 10.56
CA SER A 42 -10.85 -2.22 9.70
C SER A 42 -10.06 -0.91 9.68
N GLU A 43 -9.38 -0.57 10.78
CA GLU A 43 -8.49 0.59 10.86
C GLU A 43 -7.28 0.43 9.93
N THR A 44 -6.61 -0.71 9.99
CA THR A 44 -5.50 -1.05 9.07
C THR A 44 -5.93 -0.97 7.62
N ILE A 45 -7.11 -1.53 7.30
CA ILE A 45 -7.69 -1.48 5.95
C ILE A 45 -7.90 -0.04 5.50
N ARG A 46 -8.46 0.82 6.34
CA ARG A 46 -8.68 2.24 6.04
C ARG A 46 -7.39 3.02 5.84
N ILE A 47 -6.37 2.75 6.66
CA ILE A 47 -5.06 3.40 6.52
C ILE A 47 -4.38 2.96 5.22
N CYS A 48 -4.22 1.66 5.01
CA CYS A 48 -3.50 1.12 3.85
C CYS A 48 -4.24 1.32 2.52
N GLY A 49 -5.56 1.40 2.53
CA GLY A 49 -6.37 1.63 1.33
C GLY A 49 -6.33 3.07 0.80
N ASP A 50 -5.77 4.01 1.56
CA ASP A 50 -5.69 5.44 1.26
C ASP A 50 -4.23 5.91 1.37
N LYS A 51 -3.63 6.28 0.23
CA LYS A 51 -2.22 6.67 0.16
C LYS A 51 -1.87 7.87 1.04
N ALA A 52 -2.78 8.83 1.16
CA ALA A 52 -2.54 10.00 2.02
C ALA A 52 -2.53 9.59 3.51
N ARG A 53 -3.45 8.71 3.92
CA ARG A 53 -3.48 8.18 5.29
C ARG A 53 -2.25 7.33 5.60
N THR A 54 -1.85 6.46 4.68
CA THR A 54 -0.61 5.67 4.82
C THR A 54 0.59 6.59 4.99
N THR A 55 0.76 7.58 4.11
CA THR A 55 1.85 8.57 4.19
C THR A 55 1.88 9.32 5.52
N LEU A 56 0.71 9.80 5.99
CA LEU A 56 0.61 10.48 7.30
C LEU A 56 0.97 9.56 8.46
N SER A 57 0.53 8.30 8.41
CA SER A 57 0.83 7.33 9.46
C SER A 57 2.31 6.97 9.50
N LEU A 58 2.93 6.73 8.35
CA LEU A 58 4.37 6.50 8.24
C LEU A 58 5.18 7.70 8.74
N ALA A 59 4.82 8.92 8.32
CA ALA A 59 5.49 10.15 8.75
C ALA A 59 5.40 10.37 10.26
N LYS A 60 4.20 10.16 10.85
CA LYS A 60 4.00 10.26 12.31
C LYS A 60 4.90 9.31 13.09
N ASN A 61 5.21 8.15 12.53
CA ASN A 61 6.05 7.12 13.15
C ASN A 61 7.51 7.16 12.69
N GLY A 62 7.91 8.21 11.95
CA GLY A 62 9.30 8.43 11.53
C GLY A 62 9.81 7.36 10.54
N VAL A 63 8.93 6.74 9.76
CA VAL A 63 9.30 5.75 8.75
C VAL A 63 9.72 6.46 7.48
N ASP A 64 10.89 6.10 6.94
CA ASP A 64 11.45 6.71 5.75
C ASP A 64 10.59 6.38 4.51
N GLN A 65 10.21 7.42 3.77
CA GLN A 65 9.37 7.34 2.58
C GLN A 65 9.73 8.48 1.61
N PRO A 66 9.36 8.40 0.32
CA PRO A 66 9.51 9.53 -0.59
C PRO A 66 8.68 10.73 -0.12
N ASP A 67 9.18 11.94 -0.31
CA ASP A 67 8.40 13.15 -0.05
C ASP A 67 7.08 13.12 -0.81
N ALA A 68 6.01 13.50 -0.12
CA ALA A 68 4.68 13.52 -0.69
C ALA A 68 3.87 14.74 -0.23
N ARG A 69 2.94 15.15 -1.09
CA ARG A 69 2.01 16.25 -0.81
C ARG A 69 0.60 15.86 -1.18
N LEU A 70 -0.36 16.36 -0.42
CA LEU A 70 -1.78 16.25 -0.72
C LEU A 70 -2.33 17.66 -0.99
N ALA A 71 -2.65 17.93 -2.26
CA ALA A 71 -3.31 19.18 -2.64
C ALA A 71 -4.82 18.95 -2.80
N LEU A 72 -5.62 19.90 -2.34
CA LEU A 72 -7.08 19.81 -2.31
C LEU A 72 -7.77 20.66 -3.38
N GLY A 73 -7.00 21.07 -4.40
CA GLY A 73 -7.52 21.83 -5.52
C GLY A 73 -6.54 21.88 -6.70
N PRO A 74 -7.04 22.18 -7.91
CA PRO A 74 -6.20 22.22 -9.11
C PRO A 74 -5.04 23.21 -9.00
N GLY A 75 -5.30 24.46 -8.56
CA GLY A 75 -4.26 25.50 -8.40
C GLY A 75 -3.18 25.07 -7.40
N SER A 76 -3.58 24.65 -6.21
CA SER A 76 -2.64 24.20 -5.17
C SER A 76 -1.85 22.94 -5.58
N SER A 77 -2.41 22.08 -6.47
CA SER A 77 -1.67 20.93 -6.98
C SER A 77 -0.56 21.34 -7.94
N LEU A 78 -0.79 22.34 -8.79
CA LEU A 78 0.23 22.88 -9.67
C LEU A 78 1.35 23.58 -8.89
N GLU A 79 1.01 24.39 -7.90
CA GLU A 79 1.98 25.05 -7.00
C GLU A 79 2.82 24.01 -6.22
N ALA A 80 2.18 22.96 -5.75
CA ALA A 80 2.86 21.89 -5.05
C ALA A 80 3.88 21.16 -5.95
N MET A 81 3.52 20.83 -7.20
CA MET A 81 4.44 20.19 -8.16
C MET A 81 5.61 21.10 -8.52
N GLU A 82 5.37 22.40 -8.73
CA GLU A 82 6.45 23.37 -8.93
C GLU A 82 7.43 23.42 -7.75
N SER A 83 6.89 23.42 -6.53
CA SER A 83 7.70 23.46 -5.31
C SER A 83 8.47 22.15 -5.06
N MET A 84 7.94 20.99 -5.47
CA MET A 84 8.61 19.70 -5.38
C MET A 84 9.71 19.57 -6.44
N GLY A 85 9.54 20.19 -7.59
CA GLY A 85 10.39 20.01 -8.76
C GLY A 85 9.99 18.77 -9.58
N TYR A 86 10.25 18.82 -10.88
CA TYR A 86 9.91 17.72 -11.78
C TYR A 86 11.10 16.73 -11.94
N PRO A 87 10.82 15.44 -12.17
CA PRO A 87 9.51 14.82 -12.33
C PRO A 87 8.81 14.52 -11.01
N VAL A 88 7.47 14.61 -11.00
CA VAL A 88 6.59 14.26 -9.88
C VAL A 88 5.69 13.09 -10.28
N VAL A 89 5.33 12.24 -9.34
CA VAL A 89 4.36 11.16 -9.55
C VAL A 89 3.03 11.53 -8.92
N MET A 90 1.99 11.66 -9.76
CA MET A 90 0.61 11.81 -9.28
C MET A 90 -0.06 10.45 -9.22
N LYS A 91 -0.67 10.14 -8.07
CA LYS A 91 -1.39 8.88 -7.83
C LYS A 91 -2.83 9.17 -7.40
N PRO A 92 -3.79 8.29 -7.69
CA PRO A 92 -5.09 8.38 -7.02
C PRO A 92 -4.89 8.10 -5.52
N VAL A 93 -5.61 8.83 -4.66
CA VAL A 93 -5.55 8.63 -3.21
C VAL A 93 -5.99 7.21 -2.87
N ILE A 94 -7.11 6.77 -3.43
CA ILE A 94 -7.62 5.40 -3.36
C ILE A 94 -7.44 4.75 -4.74
N GLY A 95 -6.72 3.66 -4.80
CA GLY A 95 -6.45 2.95 -6.06
C GLY A 95 -5.33 1.94 -5.91
N SER A 96 -5.33 0.92 -6.78
CA SER A 96 -4.40 -0.19 -6.78
C SER A 96 -3.91 -0.52 -8.19
N TRP A 97 -2.95 -1.44 -8.29
CA TRP A 97 -2.44 -1.99 -9.56
C TRP A 97 -1.76 -0.96 -10.47
N GLY A 98 -1.28 0.16 -9.96
CA GLY A 98 -0.64 1.21 -10.76
C GLY A 98 -1.57 1.87 -11.79
N ARG A 99 -2.90 1.80 -11.57
CA ARG A 99 -3.89 2.45 -12.44
C ARG A 99 -3.95 3.95 -12.11
N PHE A 100 -4.09 4.77 -13.17
CA PHE A 100 -4.20 6.23 -13.04
C PHE A 100 -2.99 6.90 -12.37
N VAL A 101 -1.83 6.24 -12.40
CA VAL A 101 -0.56 6.81 -11.93
C VAL A 101 0.11 7.52 -13.11
N SER A 102 0.50 8.76 -12.92
CA SER A 102 1.12 9.61 -13.95
C SER A 102 2.48 10.10 -13.47
N LYS A 103 3.54 9.90 -14.27
CA LYS A 103 4.82 10.59 -14.12
C LYS A 103 4.71 11.92 -14.89
N ILE A 104 4.83 13.01 -14.18
CA ILE A 104 4.67 14.38 -14.70
C ILE A 104 6.06 14.99 -14.78
N SER A 105 6.50 15.32 -15.99
CA SER A 105 7.89 15.68 -16.28
C SER A 105 8.12 17.19 -16.34
N ASP A 106 7.06 17.98 -16.51
CA ASP A 106 7.11 19.44 -16.68
C ASP A 106 5.77 20.09 -16.37
N ARG A 107 5.75 21.42 -16.43
CA ARG A 107 4.57 22.23 -16.15
C ARG A 107 3.42 21.99 -17.14
N ASP A 108 3.70 21.87 -18.42
CA ASP A 108 2.65 21.69 -19.44
C ASP A 108 1.93 20.35 -19.23
N ALA A 109 2.70 19.29 -18.94
CA ALA A 109 2.14 17.98 -18.58
C ALA A 109 1.32 18.04 -17.28
N ALA A 110 1.77 18.83 -16.29
CA ALA A 110 1.05 19.03 -15.03
C ALA A 110 -0.32 19.68 -15.28
N GLU A 111 -0.37 20.76 -16.05
CA GLU A 111 -1.62 21.46 -16.37
C GLU A 111 -2.61 20.56 -17.10
N ALA A 112 -2.16 19.82 -18.11
CA ALA A 112 -2.99 18.88 -18.84
C ALA A 112 -3.58 17.76 -17.94
N VAL A 113 -2.75 17.13 -17.09
CA VAL A 113 -3.21 16.06 -16.19
C VAL A 113 -4.16 16.59 -15.12
N VAL A 114 -3.88 17.77 -14.54
CA VAL A 114 -4.73 18.40 -13.53
C VAL A 114 -6.08 18.80 -14.14
N GLU A 115 -6.10 19.36 -15.35
CA GLU A 115 -7.34 19.69 -16.04
C GLU A 115 -8.18 18.45 -16.32
N HIS A 116 -7.59 17.40 -16.90
CA HIS A 116 -8.26 16.13 -17.14
C HIS A 116 -8.88 15.56 -15.88
N LYS A 117 -8.10 15.49 -14.81
CA LYS A 117 -8.56 14.93 -13.52
C LYS A 117 -9.69 15.77 -12.93
N SER A 118 -9.63 17.08 -13.05
CA SER A 118 -10.62 17.99 -12.48
C SER A 118 -11.93 18.02 -13.27
N LYS A 119 -11.86 17.85 -14.60
CA LYS A 119 -13.06 17.94 -15.48
C LYS A 119 -13.76 16.60 -15.67
N LEU A 120 -13.00 15.51 -15.78
CA LEU A 120 -13.53 14.19 -16.09
C LEU A 120 -13.59 13.26 -14.88
N GLY A 121 -12.93 13.61 -13.78
CA GLY A 121 -12.93 12.82 -12.56
C GLY A 121 -14.21 13.01 -11.74
N GLY A 122 -14.59 11.96 -10.99
CA GLY A 122 -15.61 12.07 -9.93
C GLY A 122 -15.07 12.77 -8.68
N PHE A 123 -15.90 12.92 -7.64
CA PHE A 123 -15.54 13.60 -6.40
C PHE A 123 -14.25 13.09 -5.74
N GLN A 124 -13.94 11.79 -5.88
CA GLN A 124 -12.70 11.19 -5.38
C GLN A 124 -11.44 11.74 -6.06
N HIS A 125 -11.58 12.39 -7.21
CA HIS A 125 -10.49 12.99 -7.96
C HIS A 125 -10.23 14.46 -7.58
N SER A 126 -10.96 15.01 -6.62
CA SER A 126 -10.73 16.37 -6.10
C SER A 126 -9.50 16.49 -5.19
N ALA A 127 -8.93 15.37 -4.75
CA ALA A 127 -7.68 15.31 -4.01
C ALA A 127 -6.54 14.83 -4.92
N PHE A 128 -5.40 15.52 -4.86
CA PHE A 128 -4.22 15.29 -5.68
C PHE A 128 -3.09 14.81 -4.77
N TYR A 129 -2.83 13.51 -4.77
CA TYR A 129 -1.70 12.94 -4.09
C TYR A 129 -0.48 12.97 -5.01
N LEU A 130 0.53 13.71 -4.59
CA LEU A 130 1.78 13.94 -5.31
C LEU A 130 2.92 13.32 -4.52
N GLN A 131 3.84 12.66 -5.20
CA GLN A 131 5.00 12.02 -4.59
C GLN A 131 6.23 12.27 -5.43
N ASP A 132 7.39 12.45 -4.79
CA ASP A 132 8.67 12.53 -5.47
C ASP A 132 8.90 11.30 -6.34
N TYR A 133 9.42 11.54 -7.54
CA TYR A 133 9.86 10.46 -8.39
C TYR A 133 11.18 9.88 -7.87
N VAL A 134 11.16 8.61 -7.50
CA VAL A 134 12.35 7.87 -7.11
C VAL A 134 12.86 7.08 -8.31
N GLU A 135 14.11 7.34 -8.72
CA GLU A 135 14.81 6.50 -9.71
C GLU A 135 15.07 5.13 -9.11
N LYS A 136 14.60 4.06 -9.76
CA LYS A 136 14.54 2.72 -9.19
C LYS A 136 15.57 1.74 -9.76
N ASN A 137 16.49 2.21 -10.59
CA ASN A 137 17.48 1.34 -11.27
C ASN A 137 16.84 0.04 -11.86
N GLY A 138 15.62 0.17 -12.39
CA GLY A 138 14.86 -0.91 -13.04
C GLY A 138 13.96 -1.75 -12.14
N GLY A 139 13.95 -1.55 -10.82
CA GLY A 139 13.17 -2.41 -9.92
C GLY A 139 12.65 -1.75 -8.65
N ASP A 140 11.80 -2.48 -7.96
CA ASP A 140 11.40 -2.22 -6.58
C ASP A 140 11.31 -3.55 -5.81
N ILE A 141 11.18 -3.47 -4.49
CA ILE A 141 11.11 -4.63 -3.62
C ILE A 141 9.71 -4.72 -3.04
N ARG A 142 9.15 -5.94 -2.99
CA ARG A 142 7.98 -6.24 -2.18
C ARG A 142 8.35 -7.20 -1.07
N ALA A 143 8.25 -6.75 0.17
CA ALA A 143 8.45 -7.54 1.37
C ALA A 143 7.11 -8.00 1.96
N PHE A 144 7.06 -9.21 2.50
CA PHE A 144 5.87 -9.81 3.10
C PHE A 144 6.08 -9.90 4.61
N VAL A 145 5.22 -9.21 5.35
CA VAL A 145 5.28 -9.15 6.81
C VAL A 145 4.09 -9.89 7.40
N VAL A 146 4.36 -10.84 8.27
CA VAL A 146 3.39 -11.65 8.99
C VAL A 146 3.69 -11.53 10.48
N GLY A 147 2.81 -10.90 11.25
CA GLY A 147 3.11 -10.59 12.64
C GLY A 147 4.41 -9.79 12.78
N ASP A 148 5.29 -10.26 13.64
CA ASP A 148 6.55 -9.58 13.96
C ASP A 148 7.73 -10.01 13.07
N GLU A 149 7.47 -10.62 11.92
CA GLU A 149 8.51 -11.12 11.02
C GLU A 149 8.29 -10.70 9.56
N THR A 150 9.36 -10.27 8.90
CA THR A 150 9.40 -10.14 7.44
C THR A 150 9.82 -11.49 6.86
N ILE A 151 8.84 -12.32 6.54
CA ILE A 151 9.04 -13.74 6.19
C ILE A 151 9.76 -13.97 4.86
N CYS A 152 9.64 -13.06 3.93
CA CYS A 152 10.36 -13.08 2.64
C CYS A 152 10.20 -11.74 1.90
N ALA A 153 11.00 -11.57 0.84
CA ALA A 153 10.88 -10.44 -0.09
C ALA A 153 11.23 -10.87 -1.51
N ILE A 154 10.74 -10.10 -2.49
CA ILE A 154 11.01 -10.26 -3.91
C ILE A 154 11.46 -8.95 -4.53
N ASN A 155 12.39 -9.04 -5.49
CA ASN A 155 12.64 -7.96 -6.43
C ASN A 155 11.65 -8.05 -7.59
N ARG A 156 11.07 -6.91 -7.97
CA ARG A 156 10.22 -6.78 -9.16
C ARG A 156 10.93 -5.88 -10.16
N VAL A 157 11.28 -6.42 -11.31
CA VAL A 157 12.04 -5.71 -12.35
C VAL A 157 11.19 -5.59 -13.61
N SER A 158 11.19 -4.40 -14.22
CA SER A 158 10.47 -4.12 -15.45
C SER A 158 11.19 -3.02 -16.23
N ASP A 159 11.12 -3.08 -17.55
CA ASP A 159 11.58 -1.99 -18.43
C ASP A 159 10.71 -0.73 -18.31
N HIS A 160 9.52 -0.88 -17.74
CA HIS A 160 8.61 0.23 -17.49
C HIS A 160 8.84 0.80 -16.09
N TRP A 161 8.78 2.11 -15.92
CA TRP A 161 8.97 2.78 -14.63
C TRP A 161 7.96 2.36 -13.52
N ILE A 162 6.79 1.83 -13.91
CA ILE A 162 5.87 1.11 -13.01
C ILE A 162 6.22 -0.37 -13.07
N THR A 163 6.77 -0.91 -11.98
CA THR A 163 7.34 -2.26 -11.86
C THR A 163 6.33 -3.34 -11.46
N ASN A 164 5.04 -3.04 -11.56
CA ASN A 164 3.98 -3.97 -11.16
C ASN A 164 4.00 -5.27 -11.98
N THR A 165 3.99 -6.43 -11.30
CA THR A 165 3.96 -7.77 -11.92
C THR A 165 2.79 -8.00 -12.87
N ALA A 166 1.64 -7.33 -12.63
CA ALA A 166 0.49 -7.35 -13.54
C ALA A 166 0.80 -6.77 -14.94
N ARG A 167 1.94 -6.09 -15.12
CA ARG A 167 2.42 -5.52 -16.39
C ARG A 167 3.57 -6.31 -17.01
N GLY A 168 3.82 -7.55 -16.56
CA GLY A 168 4.86 -8.43 -17.12
C GLY A 168 6.26 -8.24 -16.52
N GLY A 169 6.38 -7.60 -15.36
CA GLY A 169 7.64 -7.52 -14.63
C GLY A 169 8.14 -8.90 -14.20
N SER A 170 9.46 -9.12 -14.26
CA SER A 170 10.10 -10.32 -13.73
C SER A 170 10.21 -10.24 -12.20
N VAL A 171 10.20 -11.41 -11.57
CA VAL A 171 10.27 -11.56 -10.11
C VAL A 171 11.44 -12.47 -9.75
N THR A 172 12.26 -12.03 -8.79
CA THR A 172 13.34 -12.84 -8.24
C THR A 172 13.33 -12.76 -6.72
N ASN A 173 13.91 -13.76 -6.05
CA ASN A 173 14.08 -13.70 -4.61
C ASN A 173 14.93 -12.51 -4.19
N CYS A 174 14.54 -11.84 -3.11
CA CYS A 174 15.31 -10.78 -2.46
C CYS A 174 15.59 -11.23 -1.01
N PRO A 175 16.84 -11.45 -0.63
CA PRO A 175 17.16 -11.77 0.76
C PRO A 175 16.72 -10.65 1.70
N VAL A 176 16.05 -11.00 2.78
CA VAL A 176 15.66 -10.04 3.81
C VAL A 176 16.88 -9.69 4.67
N THR A 177 17.30 -8.44 4.66
CA THR A 177 18.36 -7.92 5.54
C THR A 177 17.76 -7.41 6.86
N GLU A 178 18.61 -7.22 7.88
CA GLU A 178 18.17 -6.63 9.16
C GLU A 178 17.56 -5.24 8.95
N GLU A 179 18.18 -4.41 8.10
CA GLU A 179 17.68 -3.07 7.78
C GLU A 179 16.33 -3.12 7.05
N MET A 180 16.15 -4.07 6.12
CA MET A 180 14.87 -4.28 5.45
C MET A 180 13.80 -4.73 6.44
N ASN A 181 14.14 -5.66 7.33
CA ASN A 181 13.21 -6.11 8.38
C ASN A 181 12.81 -4.96 9.30
N ASP A 182 13.77 -4.15 9.77
CA ASP A 182 13.49 -3.00 10.64
C ASP A 182 12.49 -2.02 10.01
N ILE A 183 12.75 -1.57 8.80
CA ILE A 183 11.84 -0.62 8.13
C ILE A 183 10.47 -1.23 7.83
N CYS A 184 10.40 -2.52 7.49
CA CYS A 184 9.15 -3.23 7.25
C CYS A 184 8.33 -3.37 8.54
N GLN A 185 8.97 -3.70 9.67
CA GLN A 185 8.30 -3.78 10.96
C GLN A 185 7.79 -2.40 11.41
N ARG A 186 8.59 -1.37 11.29
CA ARG A 186 8.16 0.02 11.60
C ARG A 186 7.00 0.47 10.71
N ALA A 187 7.00 0.08 9.43
CA ALA A 187 5.90 0.36 8.52
C ALA A 187 4.62 -0.41 8.91
N ARG A 188 4.75 -1.70 9.28
CA ARG A 188 3.65 -2.52 9.80
C ARG A 188 3.04 -1.93 11.06
N GLU A 189 3.88 -1.54 12.03
CA GLU A 189 3.45 -0.90 13.27
C GLU A 189 2.75 0.43 13.00
N ALA A 190 3.30 1.26 12.10
CA ALA A 190 2.72 2.54 11.74
C ALA A 190 1.28 2.41 11.23
N VAL A 191 0.94 1.35 10.53
CA VAL A 191 -0.42 1.11 10.03
C VAL A 191 -1.24 0.17 10.93
N ASN A 192 -0.69 -0.25 12.07
CA ASN A 192 -1.31 -1.20 13.00
C ASN A 192 -1.73 -2.51 12.30
N GLY A 193 -0.86 -3.03 11.42
CA GLY A 193 -1.13 -4.20 10.60
C GLY A 193 -0.68 -5.50 11.24
N ASP A 194 -1.42 -6.58 11.01
CA ASP A 194 -1.01 -7.95 11.32
C ASP A 194 -0.31 -8.60 10.11
N LEU A 195 -0.90 -8.41 8.94
CA LEU A 195 -0.49 -9.02 7.66
C LEU A 195 -0.35 -7.93 6.60
N VAL A 196 0.87 -7.58 6.22
CA VAL A 196 1.06 -6.52 5.22
C VAL A 196 2.13 -6.87 4.20
N ALA A 197 1.94 -6.41 2.96
CA ALA A 197 3.04 -6.34 2.00
C ALA A 197 3.53 -4.90 1.92
N VAL A 198 4.83 -4.72 2.10
CA VAL A 198 5.49 -3.42 2.06
C VAL A 198 6.25 -3.29 0.74
N ASP A 199 5.89 -2.29 -0.05
CA ASP A 199 6.61 -1.97 -1.28
C ASP A 199 7.71 -0.96 -0.98
N LEU A 200 8.95 -1.32 -1.26
CA LEU A 200 10.14 -0.53 -0.96
C LEU A 200 10.81 -0.05 -2.23
N PHE A 201 11.28 1.19 -2.20
CA PHE A 201 12.32 1.68 -3.10
C PHE A 201 13.67 1.62 -2.41
N GLU A 202 14.71 1.34 -3.17
CA GLU A 202 16.08 1.50 -2.73
C GLU A 202 16.68 2.76 -3.37
N ARG A 203 17.19 3.66 -2.55
CA ARG A 203 17.85 4.88 -2.99
C ARG A 203 19.11 5.13 -2.16
N GLU A 204 20.26 5.19 -2.82
CA GLU A 204 21.54 5.47 -2.16
C GLU A 204 21.84 4.53 -0.99
N GLY A 205 21.50 3.25 -1.12
CA GLY A 205 21.68 2.23 -0.10
C GLY A 205 20.72 2.33 1.09
N ARG A 206 19.61 3.05 0.97
CA ARG A 206 18.54 3.14 1.98
C ARG A 206 17.21 2.70 1.41
N TYR A 207 16.38 2.11 2.26
CA TYR A 207 15.02 1.75 1.90
C TYR A 207 14.06 2.91 2.18
N LEU A 208 13.12 3.13 1.25
CA LEU A 208 12.00 4.07 1.39
C LEU A 208 10.69 3.31 1.19
N VAL A 209 9.76 3.42 2.12
CA VAL A 209 8.44 2.79 2.00
C VAL A 209 7.60 3.55 0.98
N ASN A 210 7.25 2.90 -0.12
CA ASN A 210 6.41 3.48 -1.17
C ASN A 210 4.91 3.24 -0.92
N GLU A 211 4.55 2.06 -0.44
CA GLU A 211 3.16 1.65 -0.20
C GLU A 211 3.12 0.50 0.82
N VAL A 212 2.07 0.46 1.63
CA VAL A 212 1.76 -0.67 2.51
C VAL A 212 0.41 -1.24 2.11
N ASN A 213 0.36 -2.53 1.82
CA ASN A 213 -0.82 -3.23 1.32
C ASN A 213 -1.37 -4.17 2.39
N HIS A 214 -2.60 -3.93 2.88
CA HIS A 214 -3.27 -4.77 3.88
C HIS A 214 -3.75 -6.13 3.36
N THR A 215 -3.90 -6.27 2.05
CA THR A 215 -4.23 -7.55 1.40
C THR A 215 -3.10 -7.88 0.45
N MET A 216 -2.12 -8.64 0.95
CA MET A 216 -0.93 -8.98 0.18
C MET A 216 -1.25 -9.98 -0.94
N GLU A 217 -0.89 -9.63 -2.17
CA GLU A 217 -0.91 -10.54 -3.32
C GLU A 217 0.46 -11.21 -3.42
N PHE A 218 0.50 -12.53 -3.28
CA PHE A 218 1.75 -13.29 -3.17
C PHE A 218 1.89 -14.45 -4.16
N LYS A 219 0.92 -14.64 -5.06
CA LYS A 219 0.92 -15.78 -6.00
C LYS A 219 2.24 -15.95 -6.76
N ASN A 220 2.81 -14.84 -7.24
CA ASN A 220 4.06 -14.86 -8.02
C ASN A 220 5.31 -14.82 -7.13
N SER A 221 5.16 -14.91 -5.82
CA SER A 221 6.27 -14.78 -4.85
C SER A 221 6.65 -16.12 -4.22
N ILE A 222 5.75 -17.10 -4.24
CA ILE A 222 5.96 -18.42 -3.61
C ILE A 222 7.13 -19.15 -4.29
N GLU A 223 7.09 -19.28 -5.62
CA GLU A 223 8.11 -20.03 -6.35
C GLU A 223 9.52 -19.39 -6.23
N PRO A 224 9.70 -18.08 -6.44
CA PRO A 224 11.03 -17.45 -6.30
C PRO A 224 11.60 -17.49 -4.89
N THR A 225 10.76 -17.39 -3.85
CA THR A 225 11.22 -17.34 -2.45
C THR A 225 11.32 -18.72 -1.81
N GLY A 226 10.56 -19.70 -2.29
CA GLY A 226 10.42 -21.01 -1.67
C GLY A 226 9.69 -20.99 -0.31
N VAL A 227 9.08 -19.85 0.07
CA VAL A 227 8.38 -19.68 1.36
C VAL A 227 6.90 -19.98 1.22
N ASP A 228 6.35 -20.75 2.14
CA ASP A 228 4.90 -20.97 2.25
C ASP A 228 4.21 -19.76 2.91
N ILE A 229 4.06 -18.69 2.11
CA ILE A 229 3.42 -17.45 2.56
C ILE A 229 1.96 -17.72 2.99
N ALA A 230 1.26 -18.62 2.32
CA ALA A 230 -0.13 -18.93 2.65
C ALA A 230 -0.23 -19.63 4.01
N GLY A 231 0.64 -20.61 4.27
CA GLY A 231 0.74 -21.28 5.57
C GLY A 231 1.04 -20.30 6.68
N SER A 232 2.05 -19.43 6.51
CA SER A 232 2.42 -18.41 7.51
C SER A 232 1.25 -17.47 7.85
N ILE A 233 0.46 -17.05 6.84
CA ILE A 233 -0.75 -16.23 7.05
C ILE A 233 -1.79 -16.98 7.89
N VAL A 234 -2.05 -18.25 7.58
CA VAL A 234 -3.04 -19.07 8.30
C VAL A 234 -2.59 -19.32 9.73
N ASP A 235 -1.32 -19.65 9.93
CA ASP A 235 -0.76 -19.92 11.27
C ASP A 235 -0.89 -18.68 12.16
N HIS A 236 -0.47 -17.52 11.65
CA HIS A 236 -0.62 -16.25 12.38
C HIS A 236 -2.08 -15.92 12.68
N PHE A 237 -2.99 -16.09 11.69
CA PHE A 237 -4.42 -15.91 11.91
C PHE A 237 -4.96 -16.80 13.03
N MET A 238 -4.59 -18.08 13.02
CA MET A 238 -4.98 -19.02 14.07
C MET A 238 -4.43 -18.63 15.45
N GLU A 239 -3.23 -18.07 15.52
CA GLU A 239 -2.66 -17.53 16.76
C GLU A 239 -3.44 -16.33 17.28
N CYS A 240 -3.76 -15.37 16.41
CA CYS A 240 -4.52 -14.16 16.75
C CYS A 240 -5.96 -14.45 17.20
N THR A 241 -6.53 -15.60 16.82
CA THR A 241 -7.94 -15.94 17.06
C THR A 241 -8.14 -17.06 18.10
N ARG A 242 -7.06 -17.64 18.63
CA ARG A 242 -7.15 -18.58 19.78
C ARG A 242 -7.65 -17.78 20.98
N ARG A 243 -8.78 -18.24 21.53
CA ARG A 243 -9.36 -17.77 22.79
C ARG A 243 -8.67 -18.41 23.99
#